data_6ef0b7ba0311f15e24f15e5c710bf8b1
#
_entry.id   6ef0b7ba0311f15e24f15e5c710bf8b1
#
_cell.length_a   1.000
_cell.length_b   1.000
_cell.length_c   1.000
_cell.angle_alpha   90.00
_cell.angle_beta   90.00
_cell.angle_gamma   90.00
#
_symmetry.space_group_name_H-M   'P 1'
#
loop_
_entity.id
_entity.type
_entity.pdbx_description
1 polymer ?
#
loop_
_entity_poly.entity_id
_entity_poly.type
_entity_poly.pdbx_seq_one_letter_code
_entity_poly.pdbx_strand_id
1 'polypeptide(L)'
;ITPGLPIKTTFDVIIRNNFILDNNIPNFAAPGSTVAGIPSGTGILVMAADDVIIEGNIIVNHKVAGILINDHGNAPGLTLDPDVDPNADRVMILDNVMHNNGYDTIDLVRAFALTEFHTGDIDIFQIGPSQDSCIINRHRYQHVGLGDFGECDFTNTDSTHSYLIAGGAKPRVIASAERGEI
;
A
#
# COMPACT_ATOMS: atom_id res chain seq x y z
N ILE A 1 -13.82 1.07 10.42
CA ILE A 1 -13.76 0.12 11.56
C ILE A 1 -14.77 0.58 12.57
N THR A 2 -15.69 -0.27 12.95
CA THR A 2 -16.73 0.05 13.92
C THR A 2 -16.13 -0.10 15.33
N PRO A 3 -16.25 0.91 16.20
CA PRO A 3 -15.79 0.80 17.58
C PRO A 3 -16.34 -0.44 18.26
N GLY A 4 -15.48 -1.21 18.93
CA GLY A 4 -15.88 -2.44 19.63
C GLY A 4 -15.87 -3.73 18.79
N LEU A 5 -15.55 -3.65 17.49
CA LEU A 5 -15.22 -4.84 16.73
C LEU A 5 -13.69 -5.06 16.77
N PRO A 6 -13.22 -6.30 16.94
CA PRO A 6 -11.80 -6.56 16.83
C PRO A 6 -11.31 -6.16 15.45
N ILE A 7 -10.30 -5.30 15.41
CA ILE A 7 -9.65 -4.92 14.17
C ILE A 7 -8.88 -6.15 13.70
N LYS A 8 -9.37 -6.77 12.64
CA LYS A 8 -8.61 -7.84 12.00
C LYS A 8 -7.72 -7.22 10.95
N THR A 9 -6.45 -7.49 11.03
CA THR A 9 -5.51 -7.15 9.99
C THR A 9 -5.92 -7.87 8.71
N THR A 10 -6.03 -7.16 7.61
CA THR A 10 -6.21 -7.74 6.28
C THR A 10 -4.87 -8.34 5.85
N PHE A 11 -4.87 -9.53 5.31
CA PHE A 11 -3.64 -10.21 4.85
C PHE A 11 -3.92 -11.11 3.65
N ASP A 12 -2.84 -11.52 2.96
CA ASP A 12 -2.90 -12.43 1.81
C ASP A 12 -3.72 -11.85 0.63
N VAL A 13 -3.50 -10.59 0.29
CA VAL A 13 -4.22 -9.91 -0.80
C VAL A 13 -3.36 -9.85 -2.06
N ILE A 14 -3.94 -10.20 -3.20
CA ILE A 14 -3.30 -10.07 -4.51
C ILE A 14 -4.13 -9.16 -5.39
N ILE A 15 -3.52 -8.07 -5.86
CA ILE A 15 -4.07 -7.14 -6.84
C ILE A 15 -3.24 -7.24 -8.10
N ARG A 16 -3.77 -7.93 -9.12
CA ARG A 16 -3.00 -8.28 -10.31
C ARG A 16 -3.74 -8.04 -11.61
N ASN A 17 -3.03 -7.51 -12.60
CA ASN A 17 -3.49 -7.36 -13.97
C ASN A 17 -4.80 -6.56 -14.13
N ASN A 18 -4.96 -5.51 -13.32
CA ASN A 18 -6.12 -4.64 -13.39
C ASN A 18 -5.80 -3.34 -14.16
N PHE A 19 -6.84 -2.74 -14.72
CA PHE A 19 -6.85 -1.36 -15.15
C PHE A 19 -7.50 -0.53 -14.04
N ILE A 20 -6.71 0.35 -13.42
CA ILE A 20 -7.13 1.22 -12.33
C ILE A 20 -6.94 2.64 -12.81
N LEU A 21 -8.02 3.28 -13.19
CA LEU A 21 -8.02 4.53 -13.94
C LEU A 21 -8.96 5.55 -13.30
N ASP A 22 -8.50 6.80 -13.20
CA ASP A 22 -9.33 7.97 -12.90
C ASP A 22 -10.20 7.86 -11.64
N ASN A 23 -9.73 7.27 -10.54
CA ASN A 23 -10.48 7.17 -9.29
C ASN A 23 -10.60 8.52 -8.57
N ASN A 24 -11.10 9.54 -9.27
CA ASN A 24 -11.08 10.94 -8.84
C ASN A 24 -12.45 11.49 -8.44
N ILE A 25 -13.46 10.63 -8.34
CA ILE A 25 -14.80 11.05 -7.91
C ILE A 25 -14.73 11.58 -6.48
N PRO A 26 -15.32 12.75 -6.19
CA PRO A 26 -15.33 13.28 -4.83
C PRO A 26 -15.91 12.27 -3.85
N ASN A 27 -15.30 12.19 -2.67
CA ASN A 27 -15.77 11.30 -1.62
C ASN A 27 -17.20 11.71 -1.19
N PHE A 28 -18.15 10.82 -1.36
CA PHE A 28 -19.57 11.04 -1.03
C PHE A 28 -20.01 10.30 0.23
N ALA A 29 -19.06 9.80 1.02
CA ALA A 29 -19.35 9.15 2.29
C ALA A 29 -19.99 10.12 3.28
N ALA A 30 -20.89 9.62 4.09
CA ALA A 30 -21.59 10.45 5.08
C ALA A 30 -20.58 11.08 6.06
N PRO A 31 -20.73 12.38 6.39
CA PRO A 31 -19.88 13.03 7.38
C PRO A 31 -19.83 12.24 8.69
N GLY A 32 -18.63 12.05 9.24
CA GLY A 32 -18.40 11.27 10.45
C GLY A 32 -18.26 9.76 10.25
N SER A 33 -18.45 9.23 9.03
CA SER A 33 -18.11 7.85 8.74
C SER A 33 -16.59 7.69 8.59
N THR A 34 -16.10 6.50 8.88
CA THR A 34 -14.67 6.16 8.76
C THR A 34 -14.11 6.47 7.37
N VAL A 35 -14.88 6.19 6.34
CA VAL A 35 -14.42 6.39 4.95
C VAL A 35 -14.51 7.85 4.49
N ALA A 36 -15.18 8.74 5.23
CA ALA A 36 -15.29 10.15 4.88
C ALA A 36 -13.94 10.88 4.90
N GLY A 37 -12.98 10.38 5.69
CA GLY A 37 -11.62 10.92 5.78
C GLY A 37 -10.67 10.41 4.69
N ILE A 38 -11.08 9.47 3.86
CA ILE A 38 -10.21 8.93 2.80
C ILE A 38 -10.20 9.91 1.63
N PRO A 39 -9.02 10.39 1.22
CA PRO A 39 -8.94 11.30 0.09
C PRO A 39 -9.36 10.61 -1.21
N SER A 40 -10.21 11.27 -2.00
CA SER A 40 -10.49 10.83 -3.36
C SER A 40 -9.27 11.07 -4.25
N GLY A 41 -9.10 10.24 -5.25
CA GLY A 41 -7.96 10.35 -6.14
C GLY A 41 -6.80 9.40 -5.80
N THR A 42 -7.08 8.34 -5.08
CA THR A 42 -6.14 7.24 -4.83
C THR A 42 -6.51 6.04 -5.70
N GLY A 43 -5.54 5.47 -6.39
CA GLY A 43 -5.74 4.27 -7.21
C GLY A 43 -5.95 3.03 -6.35
N ILE A 44 -4.96 2.67 -5.57
CA ILE A 44 -4.98 1.55 -4.61
C ILE A 44 -4.66 2.10 -3.22
N LEU A 45 -5.48 1.76 -2.24
CA LEU A 45 -5.21 2.04 -0.83
C LEU A 45 -4.89 0.73 -0.10
N VAL A 46 -3.67 0.65 0.45
CA VAL A 46 -3.26 -0.40 1.38
C VAL A 46 -3.25 0.21 2.78
N MET A 47 -4.14 -0.24 3.65
CA MET A 47 -4.24 0.29 5.02
C MET A 47 -4.15 -0.86 6.02
N ALA A 48 -3.11 -0.87 6.83
CA ALA A 48 -2.88 -1.88 7.87
C ALA A 48 -3.10 -3.31 7.34
N ALA A 49 -2.57 -3.59 6.17
CA ALA A 49 -2.74 -4.87 5.48
C ALA A 49 -1.39 -5.51 5.21
N ASP A 50 -1.25 -6.76 5.61
CA ASP A 50 -0.06 -7.56 5.44
C ASP A 50 -0.13 -8.49 4.23
N ASP A 51 1.06 -8.91 3.77
CA ASP A 51 1.16 -9.91 2.71
C ASP A 51 0.38 -9.51 1.45
N VAL A 52 0.58 -8.24 1.02
CA VAL A 52 -0.11 -7.66 -0.13
C VAL A 52 0.81 -7.70 -1.35
N ILE A 53 0.30 -8.20 -2.47
CA ILE A 53 1.01 -8.19 -3.75
C ILE A 53 0.25 -7.32 -4.74
N ILE A 54 0.93 -6.32 -5.27
CA ILE A 54 0.42 -5.41 -6.30
C ILE A 54 1.27 -5.62 -7.55
N GLU A 55 0.75 -6.33 -8.55
CA GLU A 55 1.54 -6.82 -9.67
C GLU A 55 0.87 -6.61 -11.03
N GLY A 56 1.62 -6.10 -11.99
CA GLY A 56 1.21 -6.04 -13.39
C GLY A 56 -0.04 -5.18 -13.64
N ASN A 57 -0.37 -4.25 -12.76
CA ASN A 57 -1.51 -3.36 -12.96
C ASN A 57 -1.13 -2.15 -13.81
N ILE A 58 -2.12 -1.56 -14.46
CA ILE A 58 -2.03 -0.25 -15.10
C ILE A 58 -2.78 0.74 -14.23
N ILE A 59 -2.04 1.68 -13.61
CA ILE A 59 -2.54 2.60 -12.59
C ILE A 59 -2.30 4.03 -13.08
N VAL A 60 -3.35 4.72 -13.50
CA VAL A 60 -3.22 5.97 -14.26
C VAL A 60 -4.23 7.02 -13.83
N ASN A 61 -3.78 8.28 -13.85
CA ASN A 61 -4.60 9.48 -13.66
C ASN A 61 -5.26 9.60 -12.29
N HIS A 62 -4.54 9.33 -11.21
CA HIS A 62 -5.03 9.52 -9.85
C HIS A 62 -4.50 10.82 -9.26
N LYS A 63 -5.37 11.67 -8.73
CA LYS A 63 -4.99 12.99 -8.20
C LYS A 63 -4.02 12.93 -7.03
N VAL A 64 -4.22 11.99 -6.11
CA VAL A 64 -3.48 11.94 -4.84
C VAL A 64 -2.26 11.04 -4.94
N ALA A 65 -2.43 9.80 -5.37
CA ALA A 65 -1.36 8.84 -5.60
C ALA A 65 -1.88 7.63 -6.39
N GLY A 66 -1.01 6.96 -7.13
CA GLY A 66 -1.35 5.67 -7.74
C GLY A 66 -1.55 4.59 -6.69
N ILE A 67 -0.59 4.44 -5.79
CA ILE A 67 -0.66 3.54 -4.61
C ILE A 67 -0.43 4.38 -3.36
N LEU A 68 -1.33 4.27 -2.40
CA LEU A 68 -1.20 4.84 -1.06
C LEU A 68 -1.09 3.71 -0.04
N ILE A 69 0.02 3.67 0.69
CA ILE A 69 0.25 2.72 1.78
C ILE A 69 0.21 3.51 3.09
N ASN A 70 -0.67 3.10 3.99
CA ASN A 70 -0.91 3.84 5.22
C ASN A 70 -1.04 2.88 6.41
N ASP A 71 -0.40 3.23 7.51
CA ASP A 71 -0.68 2.57 8.76
C ASP A 71 -2.04 3.01 9.33
N HIS A 72 -2.58 2.21 10.22
CA HIS A 72 -3.87 2.49 10.86
C HIS A 72 -3.79 3.68 11.83
N GLY A 73 -2.61 3.94 12.42
CA GLY A 73 -2.39 5.03 13.35
C GLY A 73 -2.51 6.41 12.73
N ASN A 74 -2.24 6.48 11.42
CA ASN A 74 -2.34 7.72 10.65
C ASN A 74 -3.72 7.93 10.00
N ALA A 75 -4.67 7.02 10.21
CA ALA A 75 -6.01 7.16 9.66
C ALA A 75 -6.90 8.03 10.58
N PRO A 76 -7.46 9.14 10.06
CA PRO A 76 -8.26 10.05 10.88
C PRO A 76 -9.48 9.36 11.49
N GLY A 77 -9.69 9.59 12.79
CA GLY A 77 -10.91 9.15 13.49
C GLY A 77 -11.02 7.66 13.75
N LEU A 78 -9.96 6.89 13.54
CA LEU A 78 -9.91 5.48 13.88
C LEU A 78 -9.36 5.29 15.31
N THR A 79 -9.95 4.34 16.02
CA THR A 79 -9.44 3.90 17.33
C THR A 79 -8.50 2.75 17.10
N LEU A 80 -7.27 2.87 17.59
CA LEU A 80 -6.31 1.78 17.55
C LEU A 80 -6.70 0.71 18.56
N ASP A 81 -6.72 -0.54 18.12
CA ASP A 81 -6.70 -1.68 18.99
C ASP A 81 -5.23 -1.97 19.35
N PRO A 82 -4.85 -1.95 20.65
CA PRO A 82 -3.45 -2.13 21.02
C PRO A 82 -2.90 -3.54 20.71
N ASP A 83 -3.78 -4.49 20.45
CA ASP A 83 -3.39 -5.88 20.15
C ASP A 83 -3.23 -6.14 18.64
N VAL A 84 -3.46 -5.12 17.79
CA VAL A 84 -3.35 -5.25 16.33
C VAL A 84 -2.20 -4.41 15.82
N ASP A 85 -1.33 -5.03 15.02
CA ASP A 85 -0.29 -4.31 14.30
C ASP A 85 -0.94 -3.32 13.32
N PRO A 86 -0.67 -2.02 13.47
CA PRO A 86 -1.27 -1.00 12.61
C PRO A 86 -0.60 -0.89 11.24
N ASN A 87 0.54 -1.52 11.04
CA ASN A 87 1.37 -1.32 9.85
C ASN A 87 0.87 -2.15 8.67
N ALA A 88 1.36 -1.78 7.49
CA ALA A 88 1.23 -2.59 6.28
C ALA A 88 2.59 -3.23 6.00
N ASP A 89 2.76 -4.47 6.40
CA ASP A 89 4.01 -5.20 6.26
C ASP A 89 3.98 -6.17 5.09
N ARG A 90 5.19 -6.47 4.56
CA ARG A 90 5.35 -7.48 3.52
C ARG A 90 4.54 -7.17 2.26
N VAL A 91 4.55 -5.88 1.91
CA VAL A 91 3.96 -5.40 0.67
C VAL A 91 4.96 -5.56 -0.46
N MET A 92 4.53 -6.19 -1.54
CA MET A 92 5.33 -6.37 -2.75
C MET A 92 4.72 -5.58 -3.91
N ILE A 93 5.52 -4.71 -4.53
CA ILE A 93 5.11 -3.89 -5.68
C ILE A 93 5.92 -4.34 -6.90
N LEU A 94 5.25 -4.99 -7.85
CA LEU A 94 5.90 -5.73 -8.93
C LEU A 94 5.36 -5.29 -10.30
N ASP A 95 6.24 -4.81 -11.17
CA ASP A 95 6.00 -4.59 -12.60
C ASP A 95 4.69 -3.86 -12.96
N ASN A 96 4.26 -2.90 -12.13
CA ASN A 96 3.12 -2.07 -12.46
C ASN A 96 3.51 -0.99 -13.49
N VAL A 97 2.58 -0.60 -14.32
CA VAL A 97 2.69 0.57 -15.19
C VAL A 97 1.94 1.72 -14.53
N MET A 98 2.66 2.76 -14.14
CA MET A 98 2.09 3.93 -13.47
C MET A 98 2.36 5.19 -14.28
N HIS A 99 1.37 6.07 -14.39
CA HIS A 99 1.50 7.32 -15.14
C HIS A 99 0.50 8.36 -14.66
N ASN A 100 0.97 9.61 -14.56
CA ASN A 100 0.15 10.77 -14.21
C ASN A 100 -0.63 10.57 -12.90
N ASN A 101 0.05 10.07 -11.86
CA ASN A 101 -0.51 9.93 -10.53
C ASN A 101 0.05 10.99 -9.59
N GLY A 102 -0.74 11.44 -8.61
CA GLY A 102 -0.31 12.45 -7.64
C GLY A 102 -0.23 13.88 -8.19
N TYR A 103 -0.80 14.15 -9.36
CA TYR A 103 -0.68 15.44 -10.05
C TYR A 103 -1.45 16.59 -9.35
N ASP A 104 -2.39 16.29 -8.48
CA ASP A 104 -3.18 17.25 -7.70
C ASP A 104 -3.41 16.71 -6.28
N THR A 105 -2.30 16.41 -5.62
CA THR A 105 -2.30 15.73 -4.32
C THR A 105 -2.76 16.66 -3.18
N ILE A 106 -3.23 16.06 -2.09
CA ILE A 106 -3.67 16.78 -0.89
C ILE A 106 -2.49 17.40 -0.12
N ASP A 107 -2.77 18.43 0.67
CA ASP A 107 -1.73 19.18 1.39
C ASP A 107 -0.87 18.32 2.31
N LEU A 108 -1.45 17.31 2.95
CA LEU A 108 -0.71 16.37 3.79
C LEU A 108 0.37 15.63 2.99
N VAL A 109 -0.01 15.03 1.88
CA VAL A 109 0.93 14.29 0.99
C VAL A 109 1.98 15.24 0.42
N ARG A 110 1.55 16.44 0.02
CA ARG A 110 2.47 17.48 -0.47
C ARG A 110 3.48 17.90 0.59
N ALA A 111 3.07 18.05 1.85
CA ALA A 111 3.96 18.40 2.94
C ALA A 111 5.03 17.30 3.17
N PHE A 112 4.64 16.03 3.14
CA PHE A 112 5.58 14.92 3.21
C PHE A 112 6.54 14.90 2.01
N ALA A 113 6.02 15.07 0.81
CA ALA A 113 6.84 15.10 -0.40
C ALA A 113 7.94 16.18 -0.32
N LEU A 114 7.62 17.35 0.21
CA LEU A 114 8.60 18.41 0.42
C LEU A 114 9.70 18.05 1.42
N THR A 115 9.44 17.22 2.42
CA THR A 115 10.49 16.76 3.35
C THR A 115 11.52 15.88 2.66
N GLU A 116 11.15 15.22 1.58
CA GLU A 116 12.03 14.41 0.74
C GLU A 116 12.50 15.15 -0.52
N PHE A 117 12.31 16.47 -0.59
CA PHE A 117 12.63 17.29 -1.76
C PHE A 117 11.95 16.85 -3.05
N HIS A 118 10.81 16.16 -2.94
CA HIS A 118 10.02 15.73 -4.06
C HIS A 118 8.99 16.80 -4.46
N THR A 119 8.94 17.16 -5.74
CA THR A 119 8.06 18.23 -6.25
C THR A 119 7.24 17.81 -7.49
N GLY A 120 7.33 16.54 -7.87
CA GLY A 120 6.64 16.00 -9.04
C GLY A 120 5.37 15.21 -8.70
N ASP A 121 4.93 14.49 -9.68
CA ASP A 121 3.87 13.50 -9.56
C ASP A 121 4.24 12.42 -8.54
N ILE A 122 3.26 11.73 -7.97
CA ILE A 122 3.49 10.71 -6.96
C ILE A 122 2.77 9.43 -7.36
N ASP A 123 3.54 8.46 -7.85
CA ASP A 123 3.01 7.14 -8.14
C ASP A 123 2.73 6.35 -6.87
N ILE A 124 3.65 6.41 -5.90
CA ILE A 124 3.57 5.64 -4.67
C ILE A 124 3.84 6.56 -3.48
N PHE A 125 2.95 6.55 -2.52
CA PHE A 125 3.10 7.28 -1.27
C PHE A 125 2.91 6.34 -0.08
N GLN A 126 3.86 6.40 0.89
CA GLN A 126 3.79 5.63 2.13
C GLN A 126 3.83 6.54 3.34
N ILE A 127 2.97 6.26 4.31
CA ILE A 127 3.03 6.81 5.67
C ILE A 127 3.06 5.65 6.66
N GLY A 128 3.96 5.73 7.62
CA GLY A 128 4.18 4.71 8.63
C GLY A 128 5.25 3.71 8.23
N PRO A 129 5.73 2.91 9.18
CA PRO A 129 6.73 1.89 8.93
C PRO A 129 6.13 0.71 8.11
N SER A 130 7.02 -0.03 7.45
CA SER A 130 6.68 -1.24 6.73
C SER A 130 7.86 -2.20 6.78
N GLN A 131 7.65 -3.39 7.31
CA GLN A 131 8.70 -4.39 7.45
C GLN A 131 8.63 -5.40 6.30
N ASP A 132 9.80 -5.89 5.88
CA ASP A 132 9.96 -6.94 4.86
C ASP A 132 9.21 -6.65 3.56
N SER A 133 9.03 -5.37 3.23
CA SER A 133 8.38 -4.92 2.01
C SER A 133 9.39 -4.63 0.93
N CYS A 134 9.02 -4.85 -0.32
CA CYS A 134 9.92 -4.64 -1.43
C CYS A 134 9.22 -4.12 -2.69
N ILE A 135 10.02 -3.50 -3.54
CA ILE A 135 9.59 -2.97 -4.83
C ILE A 135 10.61 -3.34 -5.90
N ILE A 136 10.14 -3.83 -7.04
CA ILE A 136 11.03 -4.10 -8.18
C ILE A 136 11.17 -2.85 -9.05
N ASN A 137 12.39 -2.58 -9.50
CA ASN A 137 12.67 -1.43 -10.38
C ASN A 137 12.17 -0.09 -9.79
N ARG A 138 12.43 0.14 -8.51
CA ARG A 138 12.00 1.32 -7.77
C ARG A 138 12.23 2.64 -8.52
N HIS A 139 13.34 2.77 -9.24
CA HIS A 139 13.71 3.97 -10.00
C HIS A 139 12.74 4.34 -11.14
N ARG A 140 11.81 3.45 -11.51
CA ARG A 140 10.79 3.71 -12.53
C ARG A 140 9.60 4.50 -12.00
N TYR A 141 9.46 4.63 -10.69
CA TYR A 141 8.31 5.24 -10.04
C TYR A 141 8.69 6.53 -9.34
N GLN A 142 7.78 7.50 -9.39
CA GLN A 142 7.83 8.68 -8.54
C GLN A 142 7.27 8.30 -7.17
N HIS A 143 8.09 8.32 -6.14
CA HIS A 143 7.67 7.84 -4.83
C HIS A 143 8.09 8.75 -3.68
N VAL A 144 7.33 8.69 -2.60
CA VAL A 144 7.57 9.39 -1.34
C VAL A 144 7.33 8.43 -0.17
N GLY A 145 8.19 8.43 0.83
CA GLY A 145 8.02 7.68 2.07
C GLY A 145 8.47 6.21 2.02
N LEU A 146 9.01 5.70 0.92
CA LEU A 146 9.41 4.30 0.76
C LEU A 146 10.77 3.96 1.41
N GLY A 147 11.15 4.61 2.52
CA GLY A 147 12.44 4.37 3.17
C GLY A 147 12.67 2.93 3.61
N ASP A 148 11.62 2.25 4.03
CA ASP A 148 11.67 0.90 4.58
C ASP A 148 11.52 -0.20 3.50
N PHE A 149 11.24 0.16 2.25
CA PHE A 149 11.13 -0.80 1.16
C PHE A 149 12.51 -1.19 0.62
N GLY A 150 12.78 -2.50 0.57
CA GLY A 150 13.91 -3.06 -0.13
C GLY A 150 13.69 -3.20 -1.64
N GLU A 151 14.74 -3.58 -2.38
CA GLU A 151 14.56 -4.10 -3.74
C GLU A 151 14.12 -5.56 -3.66
N CYS A 152 13.12 -5.95 -4.46
CA CYS A 152 12.70 -7.35 -4.48
C CYS A 152 13.78 -8.22 -5.13
N ASP A 153 14.27 -9.21 -4.41
CA ASP A 153 15.26 -10.18 -4.89
C ASP A 153 14.58 -11.52 -5.19
N PHE A 154 14.54 -11.87 -6.46
CA PHE A 154 13.99 -13.14 -6.95
C PHE A 154 15.06 -14.13 -7.37
N THR A 155 16.32 -13.85 -7.09
CA THR A 155 17.44 -14.76 -7.38
C THR A 155 17.59 -15.87 -6.35
N ASN A 156 16.98 -15.69 -5.21
CA ASN A 156 16.95 -16.62 -4.09
C ASN A 156 15.83 -17.65 -4.28
N THR A 157 16.02 -18.86 -3.79
CA THR A 157 15.06 -19.97 -3.87
C THR A 157 14.08 -19.99 -2.70
N ASP A 158 13.84 -18.84 -2.08
CA ASP A 158 12.89 -18.71 -1.00
C ASP A 158 11.42 -18.80 -1.46
N SER A 159 10.50 -18.61 -0.52
CA SER A 159 9.07 -18.67 -0.77
C SER A 159 8.58 -17.63 -1.77
N THR A 160 9.22 -16.47 -1.83
CA THR A 160 8.88 -15.39 -2.76
C THR A 160 9.15 -15.82 -4.20
N HIS A 161 10.33 -16.40 -4.43
CA HIS A 161 10.68 -16.93 -5.74
C HIS A 161 9.72 -18.06 -6.18
N SER A 162 9.42 -18.98 -5.28
CA SER A 162 8.46 -20.06 -5.53
C SER A 162 7.07 -19.53 -5.85
N TYR A 163 6.66 -18.45 -5.20
CA TYR A 163 5.40 -17.77 -5.47
C TYR A 163 5.30 -17.26 -6.90
N LEU A 164 6.32 -16.59 -7.39
CA LEU A 164 6.32 -16.05 -8.75
C LEU A 164 6.30 -17.15 -9.82
N ILE A 165 7.07 -18.20 -9.62
CA ILE A 165 7.12 -19.34 -10.53
C ILE A 165 5.78 -20.11 -10.52
N ALA A 166 5.20 -20.31 -9.37
CA ALA A 166 3.93 -21.01 -9.23
C ALA A 166 2.72 -20.19 -9.68
N GLY A 167 2.90 -18.90 -10.00
CA GLY A 167 1.85 -18.04 -10.52
C GLY A 167 0.72 -17.75 -9.54
N GLY A 168 0.98 -17.80 -8.24
CA GLY A 168 -0.04 -17.49 -7.25
C GLY A 168 0.15 -18.09 -5.86
N ALA A 169 1.27 -18.74 -5.61
CA ALA A 169 1.60 -19.13 -4.24
C ALA A 169 1.82 -17.89 -3.38
N LYS A 170 1.41 -17.91 -2.14
CA LYS A 170 1.60 -16.78 -1.24
C LYS A 170 3.06 -16.59 -0.88
N PRO A 171 3.58 -15.36 -0.86
CA PRO A 171 4.99 -15.11 -0.58
C PRO A 171 5.40 -15.47 0.86
N ARG A 172 4.44 -15.74 1.73
CA ARG A 172 4.69 -15.91 3.16
C ARG A 172 4.25 -17.22 3.78
N VAL A 173 4.29 -18.26 3.01
CA VAL A 173 4.07 -19.61 3.58
C VAL A 173 4.99 -19.89 4.78
N ILE A 174 6.21 -19.32 4.80
CA ILE A 174 7.17 -19.48 5.89
C ILE A 174 6.76 -18.70 7.15
N ALA A 175 6.21 -17.50 7.01
CA ALA A 175 5.89 -16.71 8.20
C ALA A 175 4.64 -17.18 8.94
N SER A 176 3.73 -17.89 8.30
CA SER A 176 2.65 -18.54 9.02
C SER A 176 3.15 -19.71 9.89
N ALA A 177 4.26 -20.31 9.52
CA ALA A 177 4.91 -21.34 10.33
C ALA A 177 5.72 -20.76 11.51
N GLU A 178 6.23 -19.52 11.35
CA GLU A 178 6.98 -18.85 12.43
C GLU A 178 6.10 -18.17 13.45
N ARG A 179 4.85 -17.88 13.13
CA ARG A 179 3.88 -17.34 14.10
C ARG A 179 3.31 -18.43 15.00
N GLY A 180 4.11 -19.49 15.21
CA GLY A 180 3.82 -20.57 16.12
C GLY A 180 2.41 -20.55 16.63
N GLU A 181 1.67 -21.42 16.09
CA GLU A 181 0.54 -22.06 16.73
C GLU A 181 0.07 -21.43 18.05
N ILE A 182 -1.06 -20.86 17.96
CA ILE A 182 -1.93 -20.72 19.15
C ILE A 182 -2.86 -21.93 19.18
#